data_17faa979a0aee18f3fb53cbc7a3a029b
#
_entry.id   17faa979a0aee18f3fb53cbc7a3a029b
#
_cell.length_a   1.000
_cell.length_b   1.000
_cell.length_c   1.000
_cell.angle_alpha   90.00
_cell.angle_beta   90.00
_cell.angle_gamma   90.00
#
_symmetry.space_group_name_H-M   'P 1'
#
loop_
_entity.id
_entity.type
_entity.pdbx_description
1 polymer ?
#
loop_
_entity_poly.entity_id
_entity_poly.type
_entity_poly.pdbx_seq_one_letter_code
_entity_poly.pdbx_strand_id
1 'polypeptide(L)'
;MHEWIAAAKAELGIDLDVDIAGLLDMTKVVAHEVARPAAPLTSFLVGYAAGLQAGGAGAVSEANRKVTELAEQWAAERENGAAAL
;
A
#
# COMPACT_ATOMS: atom_id res chain seq x y z
N MET A 1 0.06 0.05 18.88
CA MET A 1 0.09 0.62 17.53
C MET A 1 -0.96 1.71 17.31
N HIS A 2 -2.16 1.54 17.83
CA HIS A 2 -3.21 2.56 17.66
C HIS A 2 -2.84 3.91 18.25
N GLU A 3 -2.16 3.91 19.39
CA GLU A 3 -1.71 5.15 20.03
C GLU A 3 -0.68 5.88 19.17
N TRP A 4 0.22 5.14 18.55
CA TRP A 4 1.20 5.72 17.63
C TRP A 4 0.52 6.33 16.40
N ILE A 5 -0.44 5.60 15.80
CA ILE A 5 -1.16 6.09 14.63
C ILE A 5 -1.90 7.39 14.98
N ALA A 6 -2.55 7.44 16.15
CA ALA A 6 -3.24 8.64 16.60
C ALA A 6 -2.27 9.81 16.77
N ALA A 7 -1.10 9.57 17.36
CA ALA A 7 -0.08 10.60 17.55
C ALA A 7 0.45 11.11 16.21
N ALA A 8 0.69 10.22 15.26
CA ALA A 8 1.16 10.60 13.93
C ALA A 8 0.12 11.42 13.17
N LYS A 9 -1.15 11.04 13.25
CA LYS A 9 -2.24 11.79 12.63
C LYS A 9 -2.31 13.21 13.21
N ALA A 10 -2.20 13.32 14.53
CA ALA A 10 -2.23 14.61 15.19
C ALA A 10 -1.06 15.50 14.77
N GLU A 11 0.13 14.93 14.73
CA GLU A 11 1.34 15.64 14.32
C GLU A 11 1.25 16.13 12.88
N LEU A 12 0.66 15.33 12.01
CA LEU A 12 0.50 15.65 10.60
C LEU A 12 -0.73 16.51 10.30
N GLY A 13 -1.58 16.71 11.30
CA GLY A 13 -2.78 17.52 11.13
C GLY A 13 -3.84 16.87 10.25
N ILE A 14 -3.90 15.56 10.24
CA ILE A 14 -4.88 14.82 9.44
C ILE A 14 -5.82 14.03 10.34
N ASP A 15 -7.02 13.80 9.84
CA ASP A 15 -8.04 13.02 10.51
C ASP A 15 -8.57 11.99 9.50
N LEU A 16 -7.87 10.88 9.42
CA LEU A 16 -8.18 9.80 8.49
C LEU A 16 -8.41 8.51 9.25
N ASP A 17 -9.49 7.81 8.91
CA ASP A 17 -9.75 6.48 9.44
C ASP A 17 -8.83 5.51 8.69
N VAL A 18 -7.80 5.02 9.38
CA VAL A 18 -6.80 4.17 8.75
C VAL A 18 -7.19 2.70 8.88
N ASP A 19 -7.37 2.03 7.77
CA ASP A 19 -7.53 0.57 7.73
C ASP A 19 -6.14 -0.06 7.89
N ILE A 20 -5.74 -0.25 9.14
CA ILE A 20 -4.40 -0.78 9.46
C ILE A 20 -4.22 -2.17 8.89
N ALA A 21 -5.21 -3.05 9.07
CA ALA A 21 -5.13 -4.42 8.58
C ALA A 21 -4.97 -4.46 7.05
N GLY A 22 -5.74 -3.66 6.34
CA GLY A 22 -5.66 -3.59 4.87
C GLY A 22 -4.32 -3.08 4.38
N LEU A 23 -3.77 -2.05 5.03
CA LEU A 23 -2.45 -1.54 4.69
C LEU A 23 -1.35 -2.57 4.96
N LEU A 24 -1.40 -3.24 6.11
CA LEU A 24 -0.41 -4.25 6.45
C LEU A 24 -0.47 -5.44 5.50
N ASP A 25 -1.67 -5.85 5.10
CA ASP A 25 -1.83 -6.92 4.11
C ASP A 25 -1.22 -6.52 2.77
N MET A 26 -1.49 -5.31 2.31
CA MET A 26 -0.91 -4.80 1.06
C MET A 26 0.62 -4.77 1.14
N THR A 27 1.18 -4.22 2.22
CA THR A 27 2.64 -4.14 2.37
C THR A 27 3.29 -5.51 2.42
N LYS A 28 2.61 -6.48 3.03
CA LYS A 28 3.09 -7.85 3.09
C LYS A 28 3.19 -8.48 1.71
N VAL A 29 2.17 -8.29 0.88
CA VAL A 29 2.16 -8.78 -0.50
C VAL A 29 3.27 -8.12 -1.30
N VAL A 30 3.39 -6.80 -1.22
CA VAL A 30 4.42 -6.06 -1.97
C VAL A 30 5.82 -6.48 -1.52
N ALA A 31 6.05 -6.61 -0.22
CA ALA A 31 7.35 -7.02 0.29
C ALA A 31 7.73 -8.41 -0.21
N HIS A 32 6.77 -9.32 -0.30
CA HIS A 32 6.97 -10.70 -0.69
C HIS A 32 7.08 -10.87 -2.20
N GLU A 33 6.20 -10.22 -2.95
CA GLU A 33 6.11 -10.41 -4.41
C GLU A 33 7.04 -9.50 -5.19
N VAL A 34 7.42 -8.35 -4.63
CA VAL A 34 8.28 -7.38 -5.33
C VAL A 34 9.64 -7.30 -4.62
N ALA A 35 9.69 -6.60 -3.49
CA ALA A 35 10.90 -6.47 -2.67
C ALA A 35 10.52 -5.82 -1.35
N ARG A 36 11.24 -6.17 -0.28
CA ARG A 36 10.97 -5.58 1.04
C ARG A 36 10.99 -4.05 1.04
N PRO A 37 12.01 -3.39 0.46
CA PRO A 37 12.04 -1.93 0.47
C PRO A 37 10.91 -1.28 -0.32
N ALA A 38 10.27 -2.04 -1.22
CA ALA A 38 9.14 -1.51 -2.00
C ALA A 38 7.90 -1.29 -1.12
N ALA A 39 7.77 -2.01 -0.01
CA ALA A 39 6.58 -1.92 0.82
C ALA A 39 6.34 -0.51 1.38
N PRO A 40 7.30 0.13 2.07
CA PRO A 40 7.07 1.49 2.55
C PRO A 40 6.91 2.50 1.43
N LEU A 41 7.62 2.33 0.32
CA LEU A 41 7.51 3.23 -0.83
C LEU A 41 6.14 3.13 -1.47
N THR A 42 5.61 1.91 -1.61
CA THR A 42 4.28 1.69 -2.14
C THR A 42 3.21 2.27 -1.21
N SER A 43 3.39 2.14 0.10
CA SER A 43 2.47 2.74 1.07
C SER A 43 2.40 4.25 0.92
N PHE A 44 3.53 4.90 0.71
CA PHE A 44 3.57 6.33 0.43
C PHE A 44 2.76 6.67 -0.83
N LEU A 45 2.98 5.91 -1.91
CA LEU A 45 2.29 6.15 -3.17
C LEU A 45 0.78 5.96 -3.03
N VAL A 46 0.36 4.93 -2.30
CA VAL A 46 -1.05 4.69 -2.03
C VAL A 46 -1.67 5.88 -1.30
N GLY A 47 -1.00 6.36 -0.25
CA GLY A 47 -1.48 7.50 0.51
C GLY A 47 -1.55 8.77 -0.32
N TYR A 48 -0.54 9.01 -1.13
CA TYR A 48 -0.48 10.17 -2.00
C TYR A 48 -1.62 10.14 -3.04
N ALA A 49 -1.82 8.98 -3.67
CA ALA A 49 -2.88 8.82 -4.67
C ALA A 49 -4.27 9.05 -4.05
N ALA A 50 -4.50 8.47 -2.88
CA ALA A 50 -5.77 8.65 -2.18
C ALA A 50 -5.99 10.11 -1.80
N GLY A 51 -4.93 10.79 -1.37
CA GLY A 51 -4.98 12.22 -1.02
C GLY A 51 -5.32 13.10 -2.21
N LEU A 52 -4.76 12.79 -3.37
CA LEU A 52 -5.08 13.54 -4.59
C LEU A 52 -6.56 13.41 -4.97
N GLN A 53 -7.17 12.27 -4.67
CA GLN A 53 -8.58 12.05 -4.95
C GLN A 53 -9.49 12.63 -3.87
N ALA A 54 -8.93 13.08 -2.76
CA ALA A 54 -9.67 13.56 -1.58
C ALA A 54 -10.70 12.52 -1.11
N GLY A 55 -10.39 11.24 -1.30
CA GLY A 55 -11.36 10.16 -1.10
C GLY A 55 -11.32 9.49 0.27
N GLY A 56 -10.39 9.87 1.13
CA GLY A 56 -10.31 9.30 2.49
C GLY A 56 -10.08 7.80 2.51
N ALA A 57 -10.69 7.12 3.50
CA ALA A 57 -10.47 5.70 3.74
C ALA A 57 -10.86 4.81 2.55
N GLY A 58 -11.94 5.14 1.86
CA GLY A 58 -12.38 4.38 0.68
C GLY A 58 -11.38 4.43 -0.45
N ALA A 59 -10.77 5.59 -0.69
CA ALA A 59 -9.75 5.75 -1.72
C ALA A 59 -8.47 4.98 -1.36
N VAL A 60 -8.11 4.94 -0.08
CA VAL A 60 -6.96 4.15 0.39
C VAL A 60 -7.19 2.67 0.15
N SER A 61 -8.37 2.16 0.52
CA SER A 61 -8.72 0.74 0.32
C SER A 61 -8.70 0.36 -1.17
N GLU A 62 -9.22 1.21 -2.02
CA GLU A 62 -9.21 0.98 -3.47
C GLU A 62 -7.79 0.97 -4.01
N ALA A 63 -6.95 1.93 -3.59
CA ALA A 63 -5.55 1.97 -4.01
C ALA A 63 -4.79 0.74 -3.51
N ASN A 64 -5.03 0.30 -2.27
CA ASN A 64 -4.43 -0.93 -1.74
C ASN A 64 -4.77 -2.13 -2.60
N ARG A 65 -6.04 -2.25 -3.01
CA ARG A 65 -6.48 -3.35 -3.87
C ARG A 65 -5.73 -3.33 -5.20
N LYS A 66 -5.63 -2.17 -5.81
CA LYS A 66 -4.96 -2.01 -7.11
C LYS A 66 -3.50 -2.41 -7.05
N VAL A 67 -2.76 -1.94 -6.05
CA VAL A 67 -1.33 -2.25 -5.97
C VAL A 67 -1.09 -3.69 -5.54
N THR A 68 -1.99 -4.29 -4.77
CA THR A 68 -1.89 -5.72 -4.42
C THR A 68 -2.01 -6.57 -5.68
N GLU A 69 -3.00 -6.29 -6.52
CA GLU A 69 -3.17 -7.00 -7.79
C GLU A 69 -1.96 -6.80 -8.70
N LEU A 70 -1.45 -5.57 -8.76
CA LEU A 70 -0.27 -5.27 -9.57
C LEU A 70 0.96 -6.05 -9.08
N ALA A 71 1.16 -6.15 -7.77
CA ALA A 71 2.29 -6.87 -7.20
C ALA A 71 2.22 -8.37 -7.56
N GLU A 72 1.03 -8.96 -7.51
CA GLU A 72 0.85 -10.34 -7.89
C GLU A 72 1.11 -10.58 -9.37
N GLN A 73 0.64 -9.67 -10.23
CA GLN A 73 0.92 -9.71 -11.67
C GLN A 73 2.41 -9.52 -11.95
N TRP A 74 3.04 -8.61 -11.22
CA TRP A 74 4.47 -8.33 -11.37
C TRP A 74 5.29 -9.59 -11.14
N ALA A 75 4.99 -10.33 -10.07
CA ALA A 75 5.68 -11.57 -9.74
C ALA A 75 5.45 -12.63 -10.83
N ALA A 76 4.21 -12.79 -11.29
CA ALA A 76 3.87 -13.76 -12.32
C ALA A 76 4.57 -13.45 -13.65
N GLU A 77 4.59 -12.18 -14.04
CA GLU A 77 5.24 -11.76 -15.28
C GLU A 77 6.75 -11.94 -15.22
N ARG A 78 7.36 -11.68 -14.07
CA ARG A 78 8.80 -11.88 -13.91
C ARG A 78 9.18 -13.34 -13.96
N GLU A 79 8.38 -14.23 -13.37
CA GLU A 79 8.57 -15.67 -13.48
C GLU A 79 8.47 -16.10 -14.93
N ASN A 80 7.42 -15.67 -15.63
CA ASN A 80 7.22 -16.00 -17.04
C ASN A 80 8.33 -15.44 -17.91
N GLY A 81 8.77 -14.22 -17.66
CA GLY A 81 9.88 -13.59 -18.36
C GLY A 81 11.18 -14.34 -18.16
N ALA A 82 11.47 -14.76 -16.92
CA ALA A 82 12.66 -15.53 -16.62
C ALA A 82 12.60 -16.91 -17.30
N ALA A 83 11.43 -17.53 -17.36
CA ALA A 83 11.26 -18.81 -18.04
C ALA A 83 11.40 -18.66 -19.55
N ALA A 84 11.06 -17.53 -20.11
CA ALA A 84 11.15 -17.26 -21.54
C ALA A 84 12.58 -16.98 -22.00
N LEU A 85 13.44 -16.58 -21.10
CA LEU A 85 14.84 -16.32 -21.39
C LEU A 85 15.67 -17.60 -21.39
#